data_1fe086e3aa7bdd5a08064a59a97d727d
#
_entry.id   1fe086e3aa7bdd5a08064a59a97d727d
#
_cell.length_a   1.000
_cell.length_b   1.000
_cell.length_c   1.000
_cell.angle_alpha   90.00
_cell.angle_beta   90.00
_cell.angle_gamma   90.00
#
_symmetry.space_group_name_H-M   'P 1'
#
loop_
_entity.id
_entity.type
_entity.pdbx_description
1 polymer ?
#
loop_
_entity_poly.entity_id
_entity_poly.type
_entity_poly.pdbx_seq_one_letter_code
_entity_poly.pdbx_strand_id
1 'polypeptide(L)'
;GILPLPDLSQTGYAELIKRTDFSLTMAKQHGRNCCYIFQEEEYQNFLRIREITNELHSAVNHSFRGFSIIFQPVMDIRQDKLTGAEVLIRFASKKFGPISPAEFIPLLETSGLIIPTGRWFMREAITACRKIRMQIPDFKVNINVSQVQITKSDVITDLISEMNASGLPPAAIAIELTESILLEKNEKAQNFLKELKQAGLQLALDDFGTGYSNFHYLSELHPDIVKIDRGFTSKAITDKKKYYLLNQFSNMIHNLGLKLCIEGIETEDELQKMKLLKPDYCQGFYWGQPCSYDEFRKYFVDVKR
;
A
#
# COMPACT_ATOMS: atom_id res chain seq x y z
N GLY A 1 -2.48 -4.92 -36.42
CA GLY A 1 -1.78 -3.64 -36.16
C GLY A 1 -1.61 -2.85 -37.45
N ILE A 2 -1.82 -1.56 -37.36
CA ILE A 2 -1.66 -0.62 -38.49
C ILE A 2 -0.61 0.41 -38.09
N LEU A 3 0.41 0.60 -38.94
CA LEU A 3 1.43 1.64 -38.79
C LEU A 3 1.12 2.81 -39.73
N PRO A 4 1.01 4.06 -39.27
CA PRO A 4 0.86 5.20 -40.16
C PRO A 4 2.10 5.40 -41.04
N LEU A 5 1.87 5.68 -42.36
CA LEU A 5 2.93 5.83 -43.37
C LEU A 5 3.96 6.97 -43.12
N PRO A 6 3.63 8.13 -42.50
CA PRO A 6 4.60 9.21 -42.31
C PRO A 6 5.85 8.81 -41.53
N ASP A 7 5.77 7.80 -40.66
CA ASP A 7 6.89 7.37 -39.81
C ASP A 7 7.90 6.44 -40.52
N LEU A 8 7.58 5.97 -41.71
CA LEU A 8 8.40 4.99 -42.44
C LEU A 8 9.72 5.56 -42.97
N SER A 9 9.79 6.85 -43.23
CA SER A 9 10.96 7.48 -43.88
C SER A 9 12.15 7.74 -42.95
N GLN A 10 11.91 7.70 -41.61
CA GLN A 10 12.93 7.97 -40.59
C GLN A 10 13.20 6.78 -39.66
N THR A 11 12.46 5.68 -39.80
CA THR A 11 12.54 4.56 -38.91
C THR A 11 13.16 3.34 -39.58
N GLY A 12 14.21 2.77 -38.99
CA GLY A 12 14.88 1.59 -39.56
C GLY A 12 13.96 0.35 -39.52
N TYR A 13 14.17 -0.60 -40.46
CA TYR A 13 13.34 -1.82 -40.63
C TYR A 13 13.10 -2.59 -39.31
N ALA A 14 14.11 -2.75 -38.46
CA ALA A 14 13.99 -3.45 -37.18
C ALA A 14 13.01 -2.76 -36.22
N GLU A 15 12.98 -1.43 -36.22
CA GLU A 15 12.07 -0.66 -35.38
C GLU A 15 10.62 -0.72 -35.91
N LEU A 16 10.46 -0.72 -37.25
CA LEU A 16 9.14 -0.90 -37.86
C LEU A 16 8.50 -2.24 -37.47
N ILE A 17 9.29 -3.32 -37.45
CA ILE A 17 8.80 -4.63 -36.98
C ILE A 17 8.34 -4.55 -35.54
N LYS A 18 9.13 -3.96 -34.63
CA LYS A 18 8.76 -3.83 -33.21
C LYS A 18 7.46 -3.05 -33.00
N ARG A 19 7.29 -1.93 -33.73
CA ARG A 19 6.07 -1.11 -33.68
C ARG A 19 4.86 -1.86 -34.24
N THR A 20 5.06 -2.65 -35.28
CA THR A 20 4.00 -3.50 -35.85
C THR A 20 3.61 -4.62 -34.88
N ASP A 21 4.58 -5.28 -34.27
CA ASP A 21 4.34 -6.34 -33.26
C ASP A 21 3.65 -5.78 -32.03
N PHE A 22 4.06 -4.58 -31.58
CA PHE A 22 3.35 -3.87 -30.51
C PHE A 22 1.89 -3.61 -30.90
N SER A 23 1.64 -3.03 -32.08
CA SER A 23 0.28 -2.75 -32.55
C SER A 23 -0.57 -4.03 -32.69
N LEU A 24 0.02 -5.15 -33.09
CA LEU A 24 -0.65 -6.45 -33.12
C LEU A 24 -0.98 -6.94 -31.69
N THR A 25 -0.06 -6.77 -30.75
CA THR A 25 -0.25 -7.12 -29.34
C THR A 25 -1.39 -6.32 -28.72
N MET A 26 -1.42 -5.01 -28.97
CA MET A 26 -2.51 -4.13 -28.50
C MET A 26 -3.87 -4.53 -29.10
N ALA A 27 -3.93 -4.84 -30.40
CA ALA A 27 -5.16 -5.34 -31.03
C ALA A 27 -5.65 -6.66 -30.38
N LYS A 28 -4.74 -7.54 -29.97
CA LYS A 28 -5.11 -8.79 -29.25
C LYS A 28 -5.63 -8.50 -27.84
N GLN A 29 -5.05 -7.53 -27.13
CA GLN A 29 -5.48 -7.13 -25.78
C GLN A 29 -6.83 -6.40 -25.79
N HIS A 30 -7.14 -5.64 -26.83
CA HIS A 30 -8.44 -4.97 -27.03
C HIS A 30 -9.57 -5.91 -27.50
N GLY A 31 -9.44 -7.21 -27.28
CA GLY A 31 -10.52 -8.18 -27.53
C GLY A 31 -10.41 -8.94 -28.84
N ARG A 32 -9.31 -8.81 -29.60
CA ARG A 32 -9.11 -9.41 -30.93
C ARG A 32 -10.14 -8.93 -31.94
N ASN A 33 -10.10 -9.42 -33.17
CA ASN A 33 -11.04 -9.05 -34.26
C ASN A 33 -11.23 -7.52 -34.41
N CYS A 34 -10.18 -6.72 -34.14
CA CYS A 34 -10.16 -5.26 -34.24
C CYS A 34 -8.87 -4.80 -34.88
N CYS A 35 -8.90 -3.58 -35.43
CA CYS A 35 -7.69 -2.88 -35.90
C CYS A 35 -7.19 -1.94 -34.80
N TYR A 36 -5.89 -2.00 -34.55
CA TYR A 36 -5.22 -1.04 -33.69
C TYR A 36 -4.24 -0.20 -34.51
N ILE A 37 -4.38 1.11 -34.42
CA ILE A 37 -3.48 2.06 -35.08
C ILE A 37 -2.40 2.42 -34.11
N PHE A 38 -1.13 2.28 -34.50
CA PHE A 38 0.04 2.60 -33.71
C PHE A 38 -0.04 4.03 -33.13
N GLN A 39 0.23 4.14 -31.85
CA GLN A 39 0.38 5.41 -31.14
C GLN A 39 1.73 5.43 -30.42
N GLU A 40 2.54 6.45 -30.74
CA GLU A 40 3.91 6.58 -30.21
C GLU A 40 3.92 6.65 -28.68
N GLU A 41 3.00 7.40 -28.06
CA GLU A 41 2.92 7.56 -26.60
C GLU A 41 2.66 6.22 -25.91
N GLU A 42 1.73 5.40 -26.41
CA GLU A 42 1.44 4.08 -25.86
C GLU A 42 2.61 3.11 -26.04
N TYR A 43 3.32 3.22 -27.17
CA TYR A 43 4.53 2.42 -27.41
C TYR A 43 5.65 2.79 -26.45
N GLN A 44 5.90 4.07 -26.22
CA GLN A 44 6.90 4.52 -25.24
C GLN A 44 6.54 4.10 -23.82
N ASN A 45 5.26 4.16 -23.44
CA ASN A 45 4.79 3.65 -22.16
C ASN A 45 4.99 2.12 -22.05
N PHE A 46 4.69 1.37 -23.09
CA PHE A 46 4.95 -0.08 -23.15
C PHE A 46 6.44 -0.40 -22.96
N LEU A 47 7.32 0.32 -23.62
CA LEU A 47 8.78 0.16 -23.48
C LEU A 47 9.22 0.48 -22.05
N ARG A 48 8.70 1.56 -21.47
CA ARG A 48 8.98 1.96 -20.07
C ARG A 48 8.55 0.86 -19.08
N ILE A 49 7.32 0.36 -19.19
CA ILE A 49 6.80 -0.72 -18.34
C ILE A 49 7.68 -1.97 -18.45
N ARG A 50 8.03 -2.37 -19.66
CA ARG A 50 8.92 -3.51 -19.92
C ARG A 50 10.28 -3.34 -19.25
N GLU A 51 10.85 -2.16 -19.35
CA GLU A 51 12.17 -1.87 -18.77
C GLU A 51 12.14 -1.86 -17.25
N ILE A 52 11.12 -1.23 -16.63
CA ILE A 52 10.91 -1.28 -15.19
C ILE A 52 10.72 -2.73 -14.74
N THR A 53 9.92 -3.53 -15.43
CA THR A 53 9.71 -4.95 -15.10
C THR A 53 11.03 -5.74 -15.12
N ASN A 54 11.89 -5.52 -16.12
CA ASN A 54 13.21 -6.14 -16.19
C ASN A 54 14.11 -5.71 -15.02
N GLU A 55 14.08 -4.42 -14.64
CA GLU A 55 14.83 -3.94 -13.49
C GLU A 55 14.32 -4.53 -12.17
N LEU A 56 12.99 -4.70 -12.01
CA LEU A 56 12.39 -5.36 -10.85
C LEU A 56 12.85 -6.83 -10.73
N HIS A 57 12.85 -7.58 -11.84
CA HIS A 57 13.40 -8.93 -11.86
C HIS A 57 14.88 -8.95 -11.47
N SER A 58 15.68 -8.04 -12.02
CA SER A 58 17.10 -7.91 -11.67
C SER A 58 17.28 -7.56 -10.19
N ALA A 59 16.49 -6.61 -9.66
CA ALA A 59 16.56 -6.18 -8.28
C ALA A 59 16.29 -7.32 -7.29
N VAL A 60 15.23 -8.10 -7.52
CA VAL A 60 14.87 -9.26 -6.68
C VAL A 60 15.98 -10.30 -6.69
N ASN A 61 16.59 -10.59 -7.85
CA ASN A 61 17.67 -11.54 -7.97
C ASN A 61 19.01 -11.05 -7.41
N HIS A 62 19.17 -9.75 -7.17
CA HIS A 62 20.40 -9.13 -6.63
C HIS A 62 20.15 -8.47 -5.27
N SER A 63 19.60 -9.23 -4.33
CA SER A 63 19.39 -8.82 -2.93
C SER A 63 18.53 -7.55 -2.79
N PHE A 64 17.49 -7.42 -3.61
CA PHE A 64 16.52 -6.32 -3.61
C PHE A 64 17.14 -4.93 -3.82
N ARG A 65 18.22 -4.87 -4.60
CA ARG A 65 18.93 -3.62 -4.89
C ARG A 65 18.00 -2.62 -5.60
N GLY A 66 17.87 -1.40 -5.04
CA GLY A 66 16.96 -0.36 -5.51
C GLY A 66 15.66 -0.30 -4.72
N PHE A 67 15.32 -1.36 -3.98
CA PHE A 67 14.24 -1.29 -3.00
C PHE A 67 14.71 -0.66 -1.70
N SER A 68 13.80 0.06 -1.06
CA SER A 68 13.96 0.60 0.29
C SER A 68 12.62 0.66 1.00
N ILE A 69 12.64 0.88 2.31
CA ILE A 69 11.45 1.12 3.11
C ILE A 69 11.51 2.50 3.72
N ILE A 70 10.35 3.13 3.82
CA ILE A 70 10.18 4.41 4.51
C ILE A 70 9.03 4.30 5.51
N PHE A 71 8.97 5.25 6.44
CA PHE A 71 8.07 5.22 7.60
C PHE A 71 7.23 6.47 7.63
N GLN A 72 5.92 6.31 7.75
CA GLN A 72 5.01 7.42 8.01
C GLN A 72 4.45 7.29 9.44
N PRO A 73 4.56 8.35 10.27
CA PRO A 73 4.14 8.28 11.67
C PRO A 73 2.63 8.11 11.81
N VAL A 74 2.23 7.26 12.75
CA VAL A 74 0.84 7.08 13.21
C VAL A 74 0.76 7.57 14.65
N MET A 75 -0.12 8.53 14.90
CA MET A 75 -0.28 9.21 16.18
C MET A 75 -1.52 8.71 16.92
N ASP A 76 -1.37 8.39 18.19
CA ASP A 76 -2.49 8.23 19.12
C ASP A 76 -2.99 9.62 19.52
N ILE A 77 -4.22 9.95 19.10
CA ILE A 77 -4.77 11.30 19.31
C ILE A 77 -5.26 11.51 20.73
N ARG A 78 -5.58 10.44 21.45
CA ARG A 78 -6.04 10.52 22.86
C ARG A 78 -4.88 10.78 23.80
N GLN A 79 -3.70 10.25 23.47
CA GLN A 79 -2.49 10.37 24.31
C GLN A 79 -1.49 11.39 23.75
N ASP A 80 -1.78 11.96 22.58
CA ASP A 80 -0.90 12.89 21.85
C ASP A 80 0.55 12.36 21.72
N LYS A 81 0.67 11.09 21.31
CA LYS A 81 1.98 10.43 21.20
C LYS A 81 2.10 9.58 19.95
N LEU A 82 3.34 9.38 19.52
CA LEU A 82 3.67 8.39 18.51
C LEU A 82 3.29 6.98 19.00
N THR A 83 2.46 6.26 18.23
CA THR A 83 2.08 4.89 18.56
C THR A 83 2.64 3.86 17.58
N GLY A 84 2.96 4.29 16.35
CA GLY A 84 3.46 3.39 15.34
C GLY A 84 3.88 4.11 14.07
N ALA A 85 4.09 3.33 13.02
CA ALA A 85 4.30 3.84 11.68
C ALA A 85 3.71 2.89 10.64
N GLU A 86 3.17 3.44 9.58
CA GLU A 86 2.97 2.70 8.35
C GLU A 86 4.30 2.56 7.62
N VAL A 87 4.65 1.32 7.26
CA VAL A 87 5.87 1.03 6.51
C VAL A 87 5.52 0.94 5.04
N LEU A 88 6.22 1.72 4.23
CA LEU A 88 5.92 1.88 2.83
C LEU A 88 7.12 1.47 1.97
N ILE A 89 6.89 0.57 1.02
CA ILE A 89 7.93 0.15 0.09
C ILE A 89 8.20 1.21 -0.96
N ARG A 90 9.47 1.38 -1.33
CA ARG A 90 9.91 2.27 -2.42
C ARG A 90 10.84 1.53 -3.36
N PHE A 91 10.84 1.94 -4.61
CA PHE A 91 11.74 1.42 -5.62
C PHE A 91 12.34 2.57 -6.44
N ALA A 92 13.65 2.52 -6.64
CA ALA A 92 14.39 3.43 -7.49
C ALA A 92 15.04 2.65 -8.64
N SER A 93 14.56 2.92 -9.85
CA SER A 93 15.14 2.42 -11.09
C SER A 93 16.48 3.10 -11.35
N LYS A 94 17.43 2.39 -11.93
CA LYS A 94 18.70 2.98 -12.34
C LYS A 94 18.53 4.01 -13.47
N LYS A 95 17.57 3.78 -14.34
CA LYS A 95 17.33 4.61 -15.52
C LYS A 95 16.34 5.75 -15.26
N PHE A 96 15.26 5.45 -14.51
CA PHE A 96 14.14 6.38 -14.36
C PHE A 96 14.09 7.07 -13.00
N GLY A 97 15.03 6.75 -12.08
CA GLY A 97 15.00 7.27 -10.71
C GLY A 97 13.86 6.67 -9.88
N PRO A 98 13.31 7.41 -8.91
CA PRO A 98 12.20 6.94 -8.09
C PRO A 98 10.96 6.59 -8.92
N ILE A 99 10.42 5.39 -8.74
CA ILE A 99 9.20 4.91 -9.39
C ILE A 99 8.05 4.94 -8.37
N SER A 100 6.88 5.42 -8.81
CA SER A 100 5.69 5.46 -7.95
C SER A 100 5.24 4.04 -7.56
N PRO A 101 4.81 3.81 -6.30
CA PRO A 101 4.17 2.56 -5.89
C PRO A 101 2.99 2.17 -6.79
N ALA A 102 2.18 3.12 -7.22
CA ALA A 102 1.07 2.89 -8.15
C ALA A 102 1.53 2.36 -9.53
N GLU A 103 2.80 2.57 -9.91
CA GLU A 103 3.38 2.07 -11.15
C GLU A 103 4.06 0.70 -10.95
N PHE A 104 4.89 0.52 -9.91
CA PHE A 104 5.69 -0.70 -9.79
C PHE A 104 5.00 -1.84 -9.03
N ILE A 105 4.08 -1.58 -8.09
CA ILE A 105 3.39 -2.65 -7.34
C ILE A 105 2.55 -3.53 -8.27
N PRO A 106 1.72 -2.99 -9.20
CA PRO A 106 1.01 -3.83 -10.16
C PRO A 106 1.93 -4.69 -11.05
N LEU A 107 3.15 -4.20 -11.36
CA LEU A 107 4.14 -4.97 -12.12
C LEU A 107 4.70 -6.12 -11.29
N LEU A 108 4.97 -5.91 -10.00
CA LEU A 108 5.36 -6.98 -9.06
C LEU A 108 4.26 -8.04 -8.92
N GLU A 109 3.00 -7.63 -8.84
CA GLU A 109 1.84 -8.53 -8.74
C GLU A 109 1.66 -9.38 -10.01
N THR A 110 1.66 -8.74 -11.16
CA THR A 110 1.48 -9.39 -12.47
C THR A 110 2.60 -10.38 -12.77
N SER A 111 3.85 -10.04 -12.41
CA SER A 111 5.01 -10.89 -12.60
C SER A 111 5.21 -11.94 -11.48
N GLY A 112 4.43 -11.88 -10.40
CA GLY A 112 4.59 -12.73 -9.22
C GLY A 112 5.78 -12.36 -8.32
N LEU A 113 6.54 -11.33 -8.67
CA LEU A 113 7.66 -10.83 -7.87
C LEU A 113 7.22 -10.19 -6.54
N ILE A 114 5.95 -9.87 -6.39
CA ILE A 114 5.39 -9.35 -5.14
C ILE A 114 5.60 -10.34 -3.97
N ILE A 115 5.66 -11.64 -4.23
CA ILE A 115 5.87 -12.67 -3.19
C ILE A 115 7.26 -12.56 -2.56
N PRO A 116 8.38 -12.72 -3.32
CA PRO A 116 9.72 -12.57 -2.74
C PRO A 116 9.97 -11.14 -2.24
N THR A 117 9.43 -10.11 -2.91
CA THR A 117 9.57 -8.72 -2.49
C THR A 117 8.83 -8.48 -1.17
N GLY A 118 7.64 -9.02 -1.00
CA GLY A 118 6.86 -8.91 0.23
C GLY A 118 7.54 -9.60 1.43
N ARG A 119 8.17 -10.77 1.23
CA ARG A 119 8.98 -11.42 2.29
C ARG A 119 10.14 -10.53 2.73
N TRP A 120 10.88 -9.98 1.78
CA TRP A 120 11.95 -9.03 2.08
C TRP A 120 11.41 -7.80 2.83
N PHE A 121 10.32 -7.21 2.35
CA PHE A 121 9.68 -6.04 2.94
C PHE A 121 9.25 -6.28 4.39
N MET A 122 8.58 -7.40 4.67
CA MET A 122 8.18 -7.80 6.02
C MET A 122 9.39 -7.96 6.96
N ARG A 123 10.46 -8.59 6.50
CA ARG A 123 11.71 -8.76 7.27
C ARG A 123 12.33 -7.40 7.64
N GLU A 124 12.42 -6.47 6.69
CA GLU A 124 12.94 -5.12 6.94
C GLU A 124 12.05 -4.35 7.93
N ALA A 125 10.73 -4.41 7.76
CA ALA A 125 9.76 -3.75 8.65
C ALA A 125 9.84 -4.31 10.08
N ILE A 126 9.90 -5.63 10.25
CA ILE A 126 10.04 -6.32 11.54
C ILE A 126 11.37 -5.94 12.21
N THR A 127 12.46 -5.91 11.45
CA THR A 127 13.79 -5.54 11.96
C THR A 127 13.80 -4.10 12.46
N ALA A 128 13.19 -3.18 11.72
CA ALA A 128 13.08 -1.78 12.13
C ALA A 128 12.18 -1.61 13.35
N CYS A 129 11.02 -2.28 13.38
CA CYS A 129 10.10 -2.27 14.51
C CYS A 129 10.80 -2.71 15.80
N ARG A 130 11.53 -3.83 15.75
CA ARG A 130 12.30 -4.33 16.90
C ARG A 130 13.27 -3.29 17.44
N LYS A 131 14.01 -2.61 16.56
CA LYS A 131 14.98 -1.56 16.97
C LYS A 131 14.28 -0.37 17.63
N ILE A 132 13.14 0.07 17.10
CA ILE A 132 12.38 1.20 17.68
C ILE A 132 11.78 0.79 19.02
N ARG A 133 11.29 -0.44 19.17
CA ARG A 133 10.71 -0.93 20.44
C ARG A 133 11.68 -0.99 21.61
N MET A 134 12.98 -0.94 21.38
CA MET A 134 13.95 -0.78 22.47
C MET A 134 13.80 0.58 23.20
N GLN A 135 13.23 1.60 22.54
CA GLN A 135 12.99 2.93 23.12
C GLN A 135 11.49 3.21 23.35
N ILE A 136 10.63 2.69 22.46
CA ILE A 136 9.17 2.82 22.54
C ILE A 136 8.58 1.40 22.58
N PRO A 137 8.42 0.77 23.76
CA PRO A 137 8.06 -0.64 23.91
C PRO A 137 6.74 -1.02 23.23
N ASP A 138 5.77 -0.10 23.15
CA ASP A 138 4.45 -0.32 22.55
C ASP A 138 4.35 0.06 21.07
N PHE A 139 5.49 0.43 20.45
CA PHE A 139 5.53 0.83 19.04
C PHE A 139 5.06 -0.30 18.13
N LYS A 140 4.27 0.05 17.12
CA LYS A 140 3.71 -0.88 16.13
C LYS A 140 4.11 -0.48 14.72
N VAL A 141 4.10 -1.46 13.83
CA VAL A 141 4.21 -1.21 12.39
C VAL A 141 3.00 -1.75 11.65
N ASN A 142 2.54 -0.97 10.69
CA ASN A 142 1.49 -1.35 9.77
C ASN A 142 2.14 -1.79 8.45
N ILE A 143 1.73 -2.94 7.92
CA ILE A 143 2.31 -3.59 6.74
C ILE A 143 1.21 -3.88 5.75
N ASN A 144 1.31 -3.30 4.56
CA ASN A 144 0.41 -3.58 3.43
C ASN A 144 0.69 -4.97 2.85
N VAL A 145 -0.37 -5.75 2.63
CA VAL A 145 -0.31 -7.08 2.00
C VAL A 145 -1.22 -7.11 0.78
N SER A 146 -0.67 -7.55 -0.36
CA SER A 146 -1.45 -7.63 -1.59
C SER A 146 -2.27 -8.92 -1.68
N GLN A 147 -3.35 -8.85 -2.46
CA GLN A 147 -4.20 -10.00 -2.76
C GLN A 147 -3.42 -11.17 -3.40
N VAL A 148 -2.43 -10.87 -4.23
CA VAL A 148 -1.59 -11.90 -4.88
C VAL A 148 -0.78 -12.67 -3.83
N GLN A 149 -0.28 -12.00 -2.78
CA GLN A 149 0.42 -12.66 -1.68
C GLN A 149 -0.54 -13.59 -0.91
N ILE A 150 -1.76 -13.13 -0.60
CA ILE A 150 -2.76 -13.93 0.11
C ILE A 150 -3.16 -15.17 -0.69
N THR A 151 -3.33 -15.04 -2.01
CA THR A 151 -3.88 -16.11 -2.85
C THR A 151 -2.81 -17.07 -3.38
N LYS A 152 -1.56 -16.63 -3.53
CA LYS A 152 -0.49 -17.39 -4.19
C LYS A 152 0.69 -17.73 -3.27
N SER A 153 0.69 -17.31 -2.01
CA SER A 153 1.75 -17.66 -1.05
C SER A 153 1.15 -17.92 0.33
N ASP A 154 2.00 -18.38 1.23
CA ASP A 154 1.68 -18.57 2.65
C ASP A 154 2.25 -17.41 3.46
N VAL A 155 1.71 -16.22 3.24
CA VAL A 155 2.21 -14.97 3.80
C VAL A 155 2.16 -14.93 5.34
N ILE A 156 1.18 -15.60 5.95
CA ILE A 156 1.06 -15.66 7.42
C ILE A 156 2.18 -16.50 8.02
N THR A 157 2.47 -17.67 7.46
CA THR A 157 3.60 -18.51 7.93
C THR A 157 4.92 -17.78 7.79
N ASP A 158 5.16 -17.10 6.65
CA ASP A 158 6.34 -16.27 6.44
C ASP A 158 6.46 -15.18 7.54
N LEU A 159 5.38 -14.47 7.82
CA LEU A 159 5.32 -13.40 8.80
C LEU A 159 5.58 -13.91 10.23
N ILE A 160 4.90 -14.99 10.63
CA ILE A 160 5.09 -15.62 11.95
C ILE A 160 6.53 -16.10 12.13
N SER A 161 7.12 -16.68 11.09
CA SER A 161 8.52 -17.13 11.12
C SER A 161 9.49 -15.97 11.37
N GLU A 162 9.34 -14.87 10.66
CA GLU A 162 10.18 -13.66 10.84
C GLU A 162 9.97 -13.03 12.22
N MET A 163 8.73 -13.01 12.72
CA MET A 163 8.41 -12.50 14.05
C MET A 163 9.05 -13.33 15.15
N ASN A 164 8.93 -14.66 15.07
CA ASN A 164 9.54 -15.58 16.03
C ASN A 164 11.07 -15.44 16.05
N ALA A 165 11.68 -15.33 14.86
CA ALA A 165 13.12 -15.11 14.74
C ALA A 165 13.57 -13.78 15.34
N SER A 166 12.73 -12.76 15.30
CA SER A 166 13.00 -11.42 15.85
C SER A 166 12.64 -11.26 17.32
N GLY A 167 11.79 -12.13 17.89
CA GLY A 167 11.24 -12.01 19.22
C GLY A 167 10.19 -10.90 19.38
N LEU A 168 9.57 -10.46 18.27
CA LEU A 168 8.50 -9.46 18.30
C LEU A 168 7.16 -10.11 18.68
N PRO A 169 6.38 -9.48 19.58
CA PRO A 169 5.03 -9.98 19.89
C PRO A 169 4.08 -9.69 18.70
N PRO A 170 3.09 -10.55 18.44
CA PRO A 170 2.10 -10.35 17.37
C PRO A 170 1.42 -8.98 17.40
N ALA A 171 1.10 -8.47 18.58
CA ALA A 171 0.48 -7.15 18.76
C ALA A 171 1.34 -5.96 18.27
N ALA A 172 2.62 -6.19 17.91
CA ALA A 172 3.49 -5.16 17.34
C ALA A 172 3.27 -4.95 15.83
N ILE A 173 2.47 -5.81 15.18
CA ILE A 173 2.24 -5.76 13.74
C ILE A 173 0.74 -5.68 13.46
N ALA A 174 0.37 -4.73 12.62
CA ALA A 174 -0.93 -4.65 11.99
C ALA A 174 -0.79 -4.91 10.47
N ILE A 175 -1.61 -5.81 9.95
CA ILE A 175 -1.69 -6.07 8.51
C ILE A 175 -2.76 -5.18 7.93
N GLU A 176 -2.40 -4.41 6.91
CA GLU A 176 -3.30 -3.55 6.17
C GLU A 176 -3.80 -4.24 4.91
N LEU A 177 -5.12 -4.26 4.76
CA LEU A 177 -5.81 -4.79 3.58
C LEU A 177 -6.78 -3.76 3.06
N THR A 178 -6.77 -3.55 1.75
CA THR A 178 -7.78 -2.72 1.09
C THR A 178 -9.14 -3.42 1.05
N GLU A 179 -10.21 -2.63 1.01
CA GLU A 179 -11.59 -3.13 0.94
C GLU A 179 -11.81 -4.12 -0.22
N SER A 180 -11.14 -3.92 -1.36
CA SER A 180 -11.28 -4.75 -2.56
C SER A 180 -10.84 -6.21 -2.37
N ILE A 181 -9.86 -6.47 -1.51
CA ILE A 181 -9.39 -7.84 -1.21
C ILE A 181 -10.49 -8.66 -0.54
N LEU A 182 -11.35 -8.00 0.21
CA LEU A 182 -12.40 -8.62 1.01
C LEU A 182 -13.67 -8.91 0.22
N LEU A 183 -13.84 -8.27 -0.94
CA LEU A 183 -15.00 -8.47 -1.83
C LEU A 183 -15.00 -9.85 -2.50
N GLU A 184 -13.86 -10.48 -2.64
CA GLU A 184 -13.78 -11.82 -3.21
C GLU A 184 -14.15 -12.87 -2.15
N LYS A 185 -15.24 -13.58 -2.37
CA LYS A 185 -15.61 -14.81 -1.62
C LYS A 185 -14.62 -15.93 -1.93
N ASN A 186 -13.33 -15.68 -1.64
CA ASN A 186 -12.26 -16.63 -1.90
C ASN A 186 -11.93 -17.36 -0.59
N GLU A 187 -11.98 -18.68 -0.60
CA GLU A 187 -11.67 -19.53 0.54
C GLU A 187 -10.27 -19.22 1.14
N LYS A 188 -9.28 -18.92 0.28
CA LYS A 188 -7.94 -18.54 0.73
C LYS A 188 -7.91 -17.24 1.52
N ALA A 189 -8.67 -16.22 1.09
CA ALA A 189 -8.77 -14.96 1.82
C ALA A 189 -9.44 -15.15 3.19
N GLN A 190 -10.48 -15.99 3.27
CA GLN A 190 -11.14 -16.32 4.55
C GLN A 190 -10.20 -17.08 5.49
N ASN A 191 -9.44 -18.05 4.96
CA ASN A 191 -8.46 -18.79 5.74
C ASN A 191 -7.35 -17.87 6.24
N PHE A 192 -6.83 -17.00 5.39
CA PHE A 192 -5.84 -15.98 5.76
C PHE A 192 -6.32 -15.12 6.94
N LEU A 193 -7.54 -14.59 6.90
CA LEU A 193 -8.11 -13.77 7.98
C LEU A 193 -8.25 -14.56 9.29
N LYS A 194 -8.63 -15.83 9.20
CA LYS A 194 -8.73 -16.71 10.36
C LYS A 194 -7.36 -16.98 10.98
N GLU A 195 -6.36 -17.29 10.16
CA GLU A 195 -4.98 -17.53 10.59
C GLU A 195 -4.36 -16.26 11.18
N LEU A 196 -4.61 -15.09 10.58
CA LEU A 196 -4.17 -13.79 11.10
C LEU A 196 -4.66 -13.56 12.53
N LYS A 197 -5.96 -13.80 12.78
CA LYS A 197 -6.54 -13.69 14.13
C LYS A 197 -5.96 -14.72 15.10
N GLN A 198 -5.80 -15.97 14.68
CA GLN A 198 -5.22 -17.03 15.51
C GLN A 198 -3.77 -16.72 15.88
N ALA A 199 -3.02 -16.07 15.00
CA ALA A 199 -1.67 -15.61 15.26
C ALA A 199 -1.60 -14.40 16.22
N GLY A 200 -2.73 -13.78 16.56
CA GLY A 200 -2.79 -12.58 17.41
C GLY A 200 -2.32 -11.30 16.72
N LEU A 201 -2.26 -11.30 15.39
CA LEU A 201 -1.96 -10.14 14.57
C LEU A 201 -3.17 -9.19 14.52
N GLN A 202 -2.91 -7.89 14.34
CA GLN A 202 -3.97 -6.90 14.13
C GLN A 202 -4.31 -6.78 12.65
N LEU A 203 -5.59 -6.60 12.36
CA LEU A 203 -6.11 -6.31 11.02
C LEU A 203 -6.54 -4.85 10.93
N ALA A 204 -5.96 -4.10 10.00
CA ALA A 204 -6.41 -2.78 9.62
C ALA A 204 -7.08 -2.83 8.24
N LEU A 205 -8.29 -2.32 8.16
CA LEU A 205 -9.01 -2.15 6.90
C LEU A 205 -8.65 -0.79 6.32
N ASP A 206 -7.97 -0.79 5.18
CA ASP A 206 -7.43 0.40 4.52
C ASP A 206 -8.34 0.92 3.40
N ASP A 207 -8.14 2.19 3.00
CA ASP A 207 -8.87 2.89 1.95
C ASP A 207 -10.40 2.89 2.13
N PHE A 208 -10.90 2.81 3.37
CA PHE A 208 -12.33 2.74 3.61
C PHE A 208 -13.04 4.03 3.21
N GLY A 209 -14.11 3.89 2.40
CA GLY A 209 -14.90 5.00 1.88
C GLY A 209 -14.56 5.43 0.45
N THR A 210 -13.60 4.78 -0.21
CA THR A 210 -13.23 5.10 -1.61
C THR A 210 -14.04 4.31 -2.64
N GLY A 211 -14.65 3.19 -2.25
CA GLY A 211 -15.37 2.27 -3.11
C GLY A 211 -16.84 2.06 -2.73
N TYR A 212 -17.37 0.91 -3.06
CA TYR A 212 -18.69 0.43 -2.63
C TYR A 212 -18.59 -0.12 -1.21
N SER A 213 -18.37 0.76 -0.22
CA SER A 213 -18.24 0.37 1.18
C SER A 213 -19.43 -0.46 1.63
N ASN A 214 -19.24 -1.76 1.71
CA ASN A 214 -20.28 -2.67 2.15
C ASN A 214 -20.09 -2.94 3.65
N PHE A 215 -20.91 -2.29 4.48
CA PHE A 215 -20.90 -2.44 5.94
C PHE A 215 -21.02 -3.88 6.44
N HIS A 216 -21.54 -4.77 5.60
CA HIS A 216 -21.62 -6.20 5.90
C HIS A 216 -20.24 -6.78 6.22
N TYR A 217 -19.20 -6.32 5.52
CA TYR A 217 -17.83 -6.80 5.77
C TYR A 217 -17.27 -6.39 7.12
N LEU A 218 -17.61 -5.21 7.65
CA LEU A 218 -17.17 -4.82 8.99
C LEU A 218 -17.68 -5.77 10.05
N SER A 219 -18.93 -6.27 9.90
CA SER A 219 -19.53 -7.22 10.83
C SER A 219 -19.02 -8.66 10.66
N GLU A 220 -18.55 -9.06 9.48
CA GLU A 220 -18.02 -10.41 9.23
C GLU A 220 -16.52 -10.50 9.54
N LEU A 221 -15.75 -9.49 9.15
CA LEU A 221 -14.29 -9.51 9.26
C LEU A 221 -13.79 -9.15 10.65
N HIS A 222 -14.55 -8.32 11.39
CA HIS A 222 -14.14 -7.80 12.69
C HIS A 222 -12.68 -7.28 12.65
N PRO A 223 -12.36 -6.26 11.82
CA PRO A 223 -11.04 -5.66 11.84
C PRO A 223 -10.78 -5.01 13.19
N ASP A 224 -9.53 -4.80 13.55
CA ASP A 224 -9.15 -4.06 14.75
C ASP A 224 -9.20 -2.55 14.53
N ILE A 225 -8.83 -2.12 13.29
CA ILE A 225 -8.70 -0.72 12.91
C ILE A 225 -9.39 -0.50 11.56
N VAL A 226 -10.10 0.61 11.42
CA VAL A 226 -10.61 1.10 10.14
C VAL A 226 -9.92 2.42 9.81
N LYS A 227 -9.26 2.49 8.66
CA LYS A 227 -8.54 3.67 8.18
C LYS A 227 -9.40 4.37 7.14
N ILE A 228 -9.73 5.64 7.39
CA ILE A 228 -10.47 6.48 6.47
C ILE A 228 -9.50 7.19 5.53
N ASP A 229 -9.64 6.94 4.24
CA ASP A 229 -8.79 7.48 3.19
C ASP A 229 -8.77 9.02 3.16
N ARG A 230 -7.61 9.57 2.76
CA ARG A 230 -7.41 11.01 2.59
C ARG A 230 -8.44 11.65 1.66
N GLY A 231 -8.82 10.99 0.56
CA GLY A 231 -9.78 11.54 -0.42
C GLY A 231 -11.17 11.73 0.17
N PHE A 232 -11.55 10.92 1.17
CA PHE A 232 -12.79 11.12 1.92
C PHE A 232 -12.60 12.20 3.00
N THR A 233 -11.51 12.16 3.75
CA THR A 233 -11.17 13.12 4.80
C THR A 233 -11.13 14.55 4.24
N SER A 234 -10.39 14.81 3.17
CA SER A 234 -10.23 16.13 2.56
C SER A 234 -11.56 16.72 2.07
N LYS A 235 -12.44 15.87 1.51
CA LYS A 235 -13.78 16.28 1.10
C LYS A 235 -14.69 16.61 2.30
N ALA A 236 -14.55 15.89 3.41
CA ALA A 236 -15.32 16.13 4.62
C ALA A 236 -14.91 17.44 5.33
N ILE A 237 -13.69 17.92 5.11
CA ILE A 237 -13.23 19.21 5.66
C ILE A 237 -14.03 20.38 5.07
N THR A 238 -14.35 20.35 3.79
CA THR A 238 -15.01 21.45 3.08
C THR A 238 -16.52 21.26 2.91
N ASP A 239 -17.01 20.03 2.90
CA ASP A 239 -18.42 19.68 2.65
C ASP A 239 -19.10 19.21 3.95
N LYS A 240 -20.08 19.99 4.43
CA LYS A 240 -20.85 19.69 5.64
C LYS A 240 -21.58 18.33 5.57
N LYS A 241 -22.09 17.94 4.39
CA LYS A 241 -22.80 16.65 4.23
C LYS A 241 -21.82 15.49 4.36
N LYS A 242 -20.64 15.60 3.76
CA LYS A 242 -19.58 14.59 3.87
C LYS A 242 -19.01 14.51 5.28
N TYR A 243 -18.86 15.65 5.97
CA TYR A 243 -18.50 15.68 7.37
C TYR A 243 -19.53 14.96 8.24
N TYR A 244 -20.81 15.22 8.01
CA TYR A 244 -21.89 14.52 8.72
C TYR A 244 -21.84 13.00 8.49
N LEU A 245 -21.63 12.57 7.25
CA LEU A 245 -21.46 11.13 6.94
C LEU A 245 -20.25 10.54 7.67
N LEU A 246 -19.11 11.22 7.64
CA LEU A 246 -17.90 10.78 8.34
C LEU A 246 -18.13 10.67 9.86
N ASN A 247 -18.89 11.60 10.44
CA ASN A 247 -19.27 11.55 11.85
C ASN A 247 -20.15 10.32 12.16
N GLN A 248 -21.11 9.98 11.28
CA GLN A 248 -21.92 8.77 11.46
C GLN A 248 -21.05 7.51 11.33
N PHE A 249 -20.09 7.47 10.40
CA PHE A 249 -19.15 6.37 10.28
C PHE A 249 -18.27 6.22 11.52
N SER A 250 -17.74 7.32 12.06
CA SER A 250 -16.98 7.31 13.29
C SER A 250 -17.77 6.69 14.45
N ASN A 251 -19.02 7.14 14.64
CA ASN A 251 -19.88 6.59 15.68
C ASN A 251 -20.16 5.10 15.48
N MET A 252 -20.41 4.67 14.25
CA MET A 252 -20.65 3.27 13.92
C MET A 252 -19.41 2.41 14.20
N ILE A 253 -18.22 2.85 13.77
CA ILE A 253 -16.95 2.15 14.00
C ILE A 253 -16.74 1.94 15.51
N HIS A 254 -16.91 3.00 16.31
CA HIS A 254 -16.76 2.91 17.76
C HIS A 254 -17.85 2.02 18.43
N ASN A 255 -19.09 2.08 17.96
CA ASN A 255 -20.17 1.22 18.48
C ASN A 255 -19.94 -0.26 18.19
N LEU A 256 -19.21 -0.59 17.13
CA LEU A 256 -18.75 -1.95 16.83
C LEU A 256 -17.50 -2.36 17.65
N GLY A 257 -16.97 -1.49 18.50
CA GLY A 257 -15.78 -1.74 19.31
C GLY A 257 -14.47 -1.66 18.49
N LEU A 258 -14.52 -1.11 17.26
CA LEU A 258 -13.38 -0.97 16.37
C LEU A 258 -12.67 0.37 16.61
N LYS A 259 -11.41 0.46 16.23
CA LYS A 259 -10.63 1.70 16.28
C LYS A 259 -10.71 2.44 14.97
N LEU A 260 -10.72 3.77 15.04
CA LEU A 260 -10.75 4.66 13.90
C LEU A 260 -9.38 5.32 13.70
N CYS A 261 -8.82 5.20 12.49
CA CYS A 261 -7.69 5.99 12.02
C CYS A 261 -8.15 6.95 10.92
N ILE A 262 -7.84 8.24 11.06
CA ILE A 262 -8.12 9.24 10.01
C ILE A 262 -6.81 9.60 9.32
N GLU A 263 -6.81 9.48 7.99
CA GLU A 263 -5.66 9.73 7.15
C GLU A 263 -5.69 11.08 6.45
N GLY A 264 -4.49 11.52 6.03
CA GLY A 264 -4.33 12.70 5.19
C GLY A 264 -4.51 14.02 5.90
N ILE A 265 -4.25 14.08 7.20
CA ILE A 265 -4.22 15.34 7.96
C ILE A 265 -2.96 16.13 7.58
N GLU A 266 -3.13 17.35 7.06
CA GLU A 266 -2.03 18.19 6.60
C GLU A 266 -1.85 19.47 7.41
N THR A 267 -2.93 19.98 8.03
CA THR A 267 -2.92 21.24 8.75
C THR A 267 -3.51 21.11 10.16
N GLU A 268 -3.17 22.07 11.04
CA GLU A 268 -3.74 22.13 12.40
C GLU A 268 -5.28 22.27 12.35
N ASP A 269 -5.82 23.08 11.44
CA ASP A 269 -7.28 23.30 11.30
C ASP A 269 -7.98 21.98 10.93
N GLU A 270 -7.38 21.19 10.06
CA GLU A 270 -7.88 19.86 9.72
C GLU A 270 -7.86 18.94 10.93
N LEU A 271 -6.76 18.93 11.67
CA LEU A 271 -6.62 18.13 12.89
C LEU A 271 -7.69 18.49 13.90
N GLN A 272 -7.87 19.80 14.21
CA GLN A 272 -8.87 20.24 15.16
C GLN A 272 -10.29 19.83 14.75
N LYS A 273 -10.61 19.92 13.47
CA LYS A 273 -11.90 19.51 12.93
C LYS A 273 -12.09 17.99 13.04
N MET A 274 -11.07 17.19 12.69
CA MET A 274 -11.15 15.74 12.75
C MET A 274 -11.12 15.21 14.19
N LYS A 275 -10.49 15.88 15.13
CA LYS A 275 -10.54 15.54 16.58
C LYS A 275 -11.97 15.50 17.13
N LEU A 276 -12.89 16.27 16.56
CA LEU A 276 -14.32 16.24 16.96
C LEU A 276 -14.99 14.88 16.69
N LEU A 277 -14.46 14.11 15.76
CA LEU A 277 -14.88 12.75 15.44
C LEU A 277 -14.32 11.71 16.42
N LYS A 278 -13.46 12.14 17.36
CA LYS A 278 -12.81 11.31 18.38
C LYS A 278 -12.02 10.12 17.80
N PRO A 279 -11.20 10.30 16.75
CA PRO A 279 -10.42 9.20 16.22
C PRO A 279 -9.48 8.64 17.30
N ASP A 280 -9.15 7.34 17.20
CA ASP A 280 -8.12 6.72 18.02
C ASP A 280 -6.74 7.10 17.50
N TYR A 281 -6.59 7.07 16.17
CA TYR A 281 -5.34 7.36 15.48
C TYR A 281 -5.54 8.39 14.38
N CYS A 282 -4.48 9.13 14.08
CA CYS A 282 -4.38 9.96 12.89
C CYS A 282 -3.02 9.78 12.21
N GLN A 283 -3.02 9.99 10.90
CA GLN A 283 -1.85 9.95 10.05
C GLN A 283 -1.93 11.08 9.00
N GLY A 284 -0.79 11.68 8.66
CA GLY A 284 -0.76 12.72 7.64
C GLY A 284 0.50 13.59 7.71
N PHE A 285 0.65 14.47 6.71
CA PHE A 285 1.82 15.32 6.57
C PHE A 285 1.95 16.38 7.67
N TYR A 286 0.88 16.60 8.44
CA TYR A 286 0.92 17.47 9.62
C TYR A 286 2.02 17.06 10.60
N TRP A 287 2.20 15.76 10.85
CA TRP A 287 3.27 15.26 11.72
C TRP A 287 4.55 14.98 10.96
N GLY A 288 4.48 14.61 9.69
CA GLY A 288 5.64 14.36 8.84
C GLY A 288 5.28 13.61 7.57
N GLN A 289 6.04 13.87 6.53
CA GLN A 289 6.02 13.06 5.32
C GLN A 289 6.68 11.69 5.57
N PRO A 290 6.33 10.66 4.79
CA PRO A 290 7.06 9.40 4.83
C PRO A 290 8.57 9.61 4.63
N CYS A 291 9.38 9.12 5.57
CA CYS A 291 10.81 9.38 5.59
C CYS A 291 11.62 8.10 5.85
N SER A 292 12.93 8.15 5.64
CA SER A 292 13.86 7.04 5.89
C SER A 292 13.86 6.63 7.38
N TYR A 293 14.35 5.40 7.66
CA TYR A 293 14.47 4.91 9.03
C TYR A 293 15.31 5.85 9.95
N ASP A 294 16.41 6.39 9.42
CA ASP A 294 17.28 7.27 10.21
C ASP A 294 16.62 8.63 10.51
N GLU A 295 15.92 9.20 9.54
CA GLU A 295 15.13 10.41 9.72
C GLU A 295 13.95 10.17 10.68
N PHE A 296 13.23 9.04 10.52
CA PHE A 296 12.15 8.67 11.42
C PHE A 296 12.63 8.56 12.87
N ARG A 297 13.73 7.87 13.09
CA ARG A 297 14.35 7.80 14.42
C ARG A 297 14.66 9.17 14.96
N LYS A 298 15.37 9.99 14.18
CA LYS A 298 15.80 11.34 14.59
C LYS A 298 14.63 12.24 15.00
N TYR A 299 13.52 12.20 14.24
CA TYR A 299 12.41 13.14 14.43
C TYR A 299 11.31 12.63 15.37
N PHE A 300 11.16 11.33 15.54
CA PHE A 300 10.03 10.74 16.25
C PHE A 300 10.42 9.83 17.42
N VAL A 301 11.62 9.24 17.41
CA VAL A 301 12.04 8.26 18.40
C VAL A 301 13.08 8.84 19.37
N ASP A 302 14.15 9.43 18.84
CA ASP A 302 15.28 9.94 19.62
C ASP A 302 15.02 11.35 20.21
N VAL A 303 13.86 11.94 19.98
CA VAL A 303 13.48 13.24 20.56
C VAL A 303 13.35 13.08 22.07
N LYS A 304 14.26 13.69 22.83
CA LYS A 304 14.10 13.82 24.28
C LYS A 304 12.86 14.69 24.54
N ARG A 305 11.79 14.07 24.98
CA ARG A 305 10.61 14.76 25.54
C ARG A 305 10.90 15.28 26.95
#